data_5fc0ebcf20bd359904ad4a016847fc9b
#
_entry.id   5fc0ebcf20bd359904ad4a016847fc9b
#
_cell.length_a   1.000
_cell.length_b   1.000
_cell.length_c   1.000
_cell.angle_alpha   90.00
_cell.angle_beta   90.00
_cell.angle_gamma   90.00
#
_symmetry.space_group_name_H-M   'P 1'
#
loop_
_entity.id
_entity.type
_entity.pdbx_description
1 polymer ?
#
loop_
_entity_poly.entity_id
_entity_poly.type
_entity_poly.pdbx_seq_one_letter_code
_entity_poly.pdbx_strand_id
1 'polypeptide(L)'
;GTEGAADVTLKGVVNLKGTESGTEIVVSPLRRESVVLQVYDKSGREIAERRTDWSPGKPFRMEVPVSPDSLGRVMASGVELWTGRDKTLSRPMVAPGDFNWETAYGQWVRGQYLVWLRNYAEAEPFARKSIGYDPCYVPGLNLMSVLLLNRNDCQGAFDCSMRALAVDTYDAQANYLMGCAAMRLGRTDDAMDGFEIAALTNEYRSAACTQLAKLYVRDGQYAEGVQYARKSLIGNAYNIEGLKMLYMASDCLSEDAEAVLSAIENCDPLNDFVRFERYWADPDEKNRTAFQSLIRNEMAVQNYLELAIWYYSIGQVGRAEKVLSMSPGDAETAYWRAYLSQDRELLEKADVSDVSFVFPFREESVPVFEWAMKESGNWRSAYLLALVH
;
A
#
# COMPACT_ATOMS: atom_id res chain seq x y z
N GLY A 1 19.27 -20.90 -6.23
CA GLY A 1 19.54 -21.07 -4.80
C GLY A 1 21.02 -21.28 -4.56
N THR A 2 21.56 -20.68 -3.51
CA THR A 2 22.93 -20.93 -3.05
C THR A 2 22.99 -22.31 -2.40
N GLU A 3 23.79 -23.21 -2.94
CA GLU A 3 24.15 -24.46 -2.24
C GLU A 3 25.17 -24.14 -1.14
N GLY A 4 24.94 -24.60 0.08
CA GLY A 4 25.81 -24.37 1.25
C GLY A 4 25.40 -23.21 2.15
N ALA A 5 26.22 -22.91 3.14
CA ALA A 5 25.98 -21.82 4.10
C ALA A 5 26.35 -20.47 3.50
N ALA A 6 25.51 -19.46 3.69
CA ALA A 6 25.78 -18.09 3.26
C ALA A 6 25.54 -17.10 4.41
N ASP A 7 26.33 -16.01 4.42
CA ASP A 7 26.17 -14.92 5.36
C ASP A 7 26.39 -13.56 4.70
N VAL A 8 25.79 -12.51 5.23
CA VAL A 8 25.86 -11.14 4.70
C VAL A 8 26.43 -10.23 5.78
N THR A 9 27.46 -9.49 5.42
CA THR A 9 28.10 -8.50 6.30
C THR A 9 28.26 -7.16 5.59
N LEU A 10 28.68 -6.14 6.31
CA LEU A 10 28.99 -4.83 5.72
C LEU A 10 30.21 -4.84 4.78
N LYS A 11 31.02 -5.91 4.79
CA LYS A 11 32.19 -6.10 3.90
C LYS A 11 31.84 -6.87 2.64
N GLY A 12 30.89 -7.77 2.71
CA GLY A 12 30.53 -8.62 1.58
C GLY A 12 29.61 -9.75 1.95
N VAL A 13 29.22 -10.50 0.92
CA VAL A 13 28.48 -11.76 1.06
C VAL A 13 29.49 -12.89 0.97
N VAL A 14 29.51 -13.78 1.97
CA VAL A 14 30.32 -14.99 1.98
C VAL A 14 29.42 -16.20 1.73
N ASN A 15 29.90 -17.15 0.94
CA ASN A 15 29.27 -18.45 0.73
C ASN A 15 30.30 -19.55 0.95
N LEU A 16 29.90 -20.60 1.66
CA LEU A 16 30.71 -21.78 1.97
C LEU A 16 30.04 -23.00 1.31
N LYS A 17 30.77 -23.66 0.42
CA LYS A 17 30.29 -24.83 -0.27
C LYS A 17 31.24 -26.01 -0.03
N GLY A 18 30.73 -27.15 0.38
CA GLY A 18 31.49 -28.39 0.45
C GLY A 18 31.96 -28.86 -0.95
N THR A 19 33.21 -29.27 -1.06
CA THR A 19 33.82 -29.89 -2.24
C THR A 19 34.37 -31.29 -1.88
N GLU A 20 34.80 -32.05 -2.85
CA GLU A 20 35.44 -33.34 -2.60
C GLU A 20 36.76 -33.23 -1.82
N SER A 21 37.44 -32.08 -1.95
CA SER A 21 38.73 -31.76 -1.30
C SER A 21 38.61 -30.94 -0.03
N GLY A 22 37.43 -30.41 0.31
CA GLY A 22 37.25 -29.59 1.49
C GLY A 22 36.10 -28.61 1.40
N THR A 23 36.37 -27.31 1.60
CA THR A 23 35.38 -26.23 1.52
C THR A 23 35.84 -25.12 0.58
N GLU A 24 35.04 -24.83 -0.43
CA GLU A 24 35.18 -23.60 -1.22
C GLU A 24 34.55 -22.43 -0.46
N ILE A 25 35.34 -21.37 -0.22
CA ILE A 25 34.91 -20.09 0.34
C ILE A 25 34.84 -19.08 -0.78
N VAL A 26 33.63 -18.56 -1.04
CA VAL A 26 33.40 -17.53 -2.04
C VAL A 26 32.99 -16.25 -1.32
N VAL A 27 33.72 -15.16 -1.54
CA VAL A 27 33.37 -13.83 -1.01
C VAL A 27 33.03 -12.90 -2.15
N SER A 28 31.84 -12.31 -2.12
CA SER A 28 31.41 -11.24 -3.03
C SER A 28 31.56 -9.90 -2.30
N PRO A 29 32.64 -9.12 -2.56
CA PRO A 29 32.92 -7.88 -1.85
C PRO A 29 31.94 -6.77 -2.20
N LEU A 30 31.61 -5.91 -1.21
CA LEU A 30 30.81 -4.71 -1.41
C LEU A 30 31.66 -3.45 -1.62
N ARG A 31 32.96 -3.51 -1.31
CA ARG A 31 33.89 -2.36 -1.41
C ARG A 31 35.22 -2.78 -2.02
N ARG A 32 35.96 -1.78 -2.54
CA ARG A 32 37.35 -1.96 -2.94
C ARG A 32 38.23 -1.79 -1.72
N GLU A 33 38.92 -2.84 -1.31
CA GLU A 33 39.86 -2.81 -0.19
C GLU A 33 40.87 -3.97 -0.27
N SER A 34 42.07 -3.76 0.27
CA SER A 34 43.02 -4.84 0.53
C SER A 34 42.68 -5.49 1.85
N VAL A 35 42.47 -6.80 1.85
CA VAL A 35 42.10 -7.56 3.05
C VAL A 35 43.04 -8.73 3.29
N VAL A 36 43.17 -9.10 4.55
CA VAL A 36 43.72 -10.38 4.97
C VAL A 36 42.55 -11.27 5.35
N LEU A 37 42.28 -12.28 4.52
CA LEU A 37 41.25 -13.28 4.81
C LEU A 37 41.88 -14.38 5.66
N GLN A 38 41.28 -14.68 6.81
CA GLN A 38 41.73 -15.71 7.75
C GLN A 38 40.60 -16.68 8.03
N VAL A 39 40.92 -17.95 8.04
CA VAL A 39 39.97 -19.04 8.24
C VAL A 39 40.41 -19.87 9.46
N TYR A 40 39.46 -20.11 10.34
CA TYR A 40 39.69 -20.83 11.61
C TYR A 40 38.77 -22.05 11.70
N ASP A 41 39.27 -23.13 12.31
CA ASP A 41 38.46 -24.28 12.67
C ASP A 41 37.62 -24.04 13.94
N LYS A 42 36.79 -25.01 14.32
CA LYS A 42 35.96 -24.97 15.54
C LYS A 42 36.78 -24.89 16.84
N SER A 43 38.02 -25.31 16.82
CA SER A 43 38.94 -25.20 17.99
C SER A 43 39.55 -23.81 18.11
N GLY A 44 39.38 -22.96 17.12
CA GLY A 44 39.97 -21.61 17.04
C GLY A 44 41.36 -21.58 16.42
N ARG A 45 41.86 -22.70 15.88
CA ARG A 45 43.14 -22.76 15.18
C ARG A 45 42.99 -22.18 13.78
N GLU A 46 43.92 -21.33 13.36
CA GLU A 46 44.02 -20.81 12.02
C GLU A 46 44.42 -21.94 11.05
N ILE A 47 43.64 -22.15 10.02
CA ILE A 47 43.85 -23.17 8.99
C ILE A 47 44.28 -22.60 7.64
N ALA A 48 43.96 -21.32 7.40
CA ALA A 48 44.41 -20.63 6.19
C ALA A 48 44.41 -19.12 6.40
N GLU A 49 45.39 -18.44 5.77
CA GLU A 49 45.47 -17.00 5.66
C GLU A 49 45.79 -16.61 4.22
N ARG A 50 45.11 -15.57 3.68
CA ARG A 50 45.38 -15.06 2.34
C ARG A 50 45.16 -13.56 2.23
N ARG A 51 46.18 -12.83 1.78
CA ARG A 51 46.06 -11.41 1.42
C ARG A 51 45.50 -11.30 0.00
N THR A 52 44.50 -10.44 -0.19
CA THR A 52 43.88 -10.23 -1.49
C THR A 52 43.29 -8.83 -1.62
N ASP A 53 43.19 -8.34 -2.85
CA ASP A 53 42.51 -7.10 -3.17
C ASP A 53 41.10 -7.38 -3.65
N TRP A 54 40.14 -6.84 -2.95
CA TRP A 54 38.72 -7.00 -3.23
C TRP A 54 38.20 -5.86 -4.14
N SER A 55 37.24 -6.21 -5.00
CA SER A 55 36.52 -5.25 -5.82
C SER A 55 35.06 -5.73 -6.02
N PRO A 56 34.07 -4.83 -5.92
CA PRO A 56 32.68 -5.18 -6.23
C PRO A 56 32.53 -5.78 -7.64
N GLY A 57 31.67 -6.78 -7.76
CA GLY A 57 31.45 -7.49 -9.01
C GLY A 57 32.53 -8.53 -9.39
N LYS A 58 33.60 -8.67 -8.56
CA LYS A 58 34.64 -9.72 -8.74
C LYS A 58 34.67 -10.62 -7.50
N PRO A 59 33.97 -11.75 -7.49
CA PRO A 59 34.00 -12.69 -6.37
C PRO A 59 35.40 -13.26 -6.16
N PHE A 60 35.88 -13.21 -4.93
CA PHE A 60 37.08 -13.89 -4.49
C PHE A 60 36.75 -15.34 -4.14
N ARG A 61 37.65 -16.28 -4.50
CA ARG A 61 37.48 -17.71 -4.20
C ARG A 61 38.75 -18.27 -3.55
N MET A 62 38.55 -19.09 -2.53
CA MET A 62 39.62 -19.87 -1.95
C MET A 62 39.06 -21.22 -1.47
N GLU A 63 39.89 -22.25 -1.52
CA GLU A 63 39.58 -23.59 -1.02
C GLU A 63 40.45 -23.90 0.21
N VAL A 64 39.82 -24.53 1.20
CA VAL A 64 40.49 -25.00 2.42
C VAL A 64 40.25 -26.50 2.63
N PRO A 65 41.27 -27.27 3.07
CA PRO A 65 41.21 -28.73 3.13
C PRO A 65 40.47 -29.25 4.38
N VAL A 66 39.31 -28.63 4.71
CA VAL A 66 38.44 -29.05 5.83
C VAL A 66 36.99 -29.01 5.41
N SER A 67 36.18 -29.88 5.93
CA SER A 67 34.74 -29.91 5.64
C SER A 67 34.05 -28.64 6.19
N PRO A 68 32.92 -28.18 5.62
CA PRO A 68 32.16 -27.07 6.13
C PRO A 68 31.79 -27.20 7.60
N ASP A 69 31.49 -28.42 8.06
CA ASP A 69 31.15 -28.70 9.45
C ASP A 69 32.31 -28.53 10.43
N SER A 70 33.54 -28.53 9.95
CA SER A 70 34.75 -28.33 10.76
C SER A 70 35.18 -26.87 10.82
N LEU A 71 34.61 -25.99 10.00
CA LEU A 71 34.90 -24.56 10.03
C LEU A 71 34.29 -23.90 11.28
N GLY A 72 35.04 -23.04 11.91
CA GLY A 72 34.62 -22.25 13.06
C GLY A 72 34.25 -20.82 12.69
N ARG A 73 35.11 -20.13 11.94
CA ARG A 73 34.90 -18.74 11.51
C ARG A 73 35.75 -18.35 10.32
N VAL A 74 35.27 -17.37 9.57
CA VAL A 74 36.00 -16.67 8.47
C VAL A 74 36.07 -15.20 8.81
N MET A 75 37.28 -14.64 8.81
CA MET A 75 37.56 -13.25 9.16
C MET A 75 38.15 -12.51 7.97
N ALA A 76 37.88 -11.22 7.82
CA ALA A 76 38.52 -10.33 6.86
C ALA A 76 39.05 -9.08 7.57
N SER A 77 40.38 -9.00 7.72
CA SER A 77 41.05 -7.89 8.40
C SER A 77 40.40 -7.56 9.76
N GLY A 78 40.19 -8.57 10.60
CA GLY A 78 39.61 -8.43 11.95
C GLY A 78 38.08 -8.34 12.01
N VAL A 79 37.38 -8.36 10.87
CA VAL A 79 35.91 -8.39 10.83
C VAL A 79 35.44 -9.81 10.55
N GLU A 80 34.52 -10.33 11.36
CA GLU A 80 33.91 -11.64 11.14
C GLU A 80 32.98 -11.60 9.91
N LEU A 81 33.25 -12.43 8.91
CA LEU A 81 32.42 -12.60 7.74
C LEU A 81 31.41 -13.74 7.95
N TRP A 82 31.85 -14.79 8.62
CA TRP A 82 31.04 -15.98 8.87
C TRP A 82 31.49 -16.67 10.14
N THR A 83 30.54 -17.25 10.84
CA THR A 83 30.81 -18.12 12.01
C THR A 83 29.94 -19.36 11.96
N GLY A 84 30.51 -20.50 12.32
CA GLY A 84 29.80 -21.76 12.50
C GLY A 84 28.88 -21.83 13.73
N ARG A 85 28.78 -20.75 14.50
CA ARG A 85 27.80 -20.65 15.59
C ARG A 85 26.40 -20.58 14.99
N ASP A 86 25.48 -21.30 15.61
CA ASP A 86 24.08 -21.27 15.23
C ASP A 86 23.56 -19.83 15.37
N LYS A 87 23.38 -19.18 14.23
CA LYS A 87 22.75 -17.86 14.12
C LYS A 87 21.23 -18.03 14.01
N THR A 88 20.65 -18.82 14.89
CA THR A 88 19.19 -18.75 15.03
C THR A 88 18.85 -17.30 15.34
N LEU A 89 18.27 -16.61 14.34
CA LEU A 89 17.61 -15.36 14.58
C LEU A 89 16.50 -15.65 15.60
N SER A 90 16.84 -15.47 16.90
CA SER A 90 15.79 -15.37 17.88
C SER A 90 15.04 -14.08 17.57
N ARG A 91 14.08 -14.18 16.67
CA ARG A 91 13.05 -13.17 16.66
C ARG A 91 12.37 -13.30 18.00
N PRO A 92 12.38 -12.28 18.85
CA PRO A 92 11.59 -12.26 20.08
C PRO A 92 10.12 -12.06 19.72
N MET A 93 9.54 -13.02 18.98
CA MET A 93 8.16 -13.01 18.52
C MET A 93 7.35 -14.07 19.26
N VAL A 94 7.96 -14.72 20.21
CA VAL A 94 7.26 -15.63 21.11
C VAL A 94 6.96 -14.84 22.37
N ALA A 95 5.68 -14.71 22.68
CA ALA A 95 5.27 -14.14 23.96
C ALA A 95 5.92 -14.91 25.12
N PRO A 96 6.24 -14.24 26.24
CA PRO A 96 6.68 -14.94 27.44
C PRO A 96 5.75 -16.12 27.77
N GLY A 97 6.29 -17.23 28.28
CA GLY A 97 5.50 -18.45 28.51
C GLY A 97 4.36 -18.28 29.52
N ASP A 98 4.42 -17.24 30.35
CA ASP A 98 3.42 -16.84 31.33
C ASP A 98 2.47 -15.73 30.83
N PHE A 99 2.58 -15.32 29.55
CA PHE A 99 1.72 -14.28 28.99
C PHE A 99 0.26 -14.72 28.95
N ASN A 100 -0.60 -13.96 29.63
CA ASN A 100 -2.04 -14.22 29.63
C ASN A 100 -2.72 -13.67 28.36
N TRP A 101 -3.02 -14.57 27.43
CA TRP A 101 -3.71 -14.25 26.19
C TRP A 101 -5.21 -13.96 26.39
N GLU A 102 -5.82 -14.45 27.46
CA GLU A 102 -7.25 -14.29 27.73
C GLU A 102 -7.53 -12.96 28.44
N THR A 103 -7.14 -11.87 27.79
CA THR A 103 -7.33 -10.48 28.21
C THR A 103 -7.72 -9.64 26.98
N ALA A 104 -8.28 -8.45 27.18
CA ALA A 104 -8.54 -7.50 26.10
C ALA A 104 -7.30 -7.21 25.26
N TYR A 105 -6.17 -6.95 25.92
CA TYR A 105 -4.87 -6.73 25.27
C TYR A 105 -4.39 -7.96 24.50
N GLY A 106 -4.41 -9.15 25.11
CA GLY A 106 -3.92 -10.38 24.49
C GLY A 106 -4.71 -10.73 23.22
N GLN A 107 -6.04 -10.58 23.27
CA GLN A 107 -6.88 -10.83 22.11
C GLN A 107 -6.68 -9.76 21.02
N TRP A 108 -6.54 -8.48 21.40
CA TRP A 108 -6.23 -7.42 20.45
C TRP A 108 -4.91 -7.69 19.73
N VAL A 109 -3.84 -8.07 20.41
CA VAL A 109 -2.53 -8.38 19.80
C VAL A 109 -2.67 -9.47 18.74
N ARG A 110 -3.43 -10.56 19.03
CA ARG A 110 -3.69 -11.64 18.05
C ARG A 110 -4.45 -11.13 16.84
N GLY A 111 -5.52 -10.38 17.05
CA GLY A 111 -6.32 -9.80 15.98
C GLY A 111 -5.53 -8.81 15.11
N GLN A 112 -4.77 -7.93 15.75
CA GLN A 112 -3.91 -6.95 15.07
C GLN A 112 -2.85 -7.62 14.21
N TYR A 113 -2.23 -8.69 14.70
CA TYR A 113 -1.28 -9.47 13.93
C TYR A 113 -1.89 -10.07 12.66
N LEU A 114 -3.10 -10.62 12.75
CA LEU A 114 -3.83 -11.16 11.61
C LEU A 114 -4.22 -10.08 10.61
N VAL A 115 -4.57 -8.88 11.07
CA VAL A 115 -4.82 -7.72 10.18
C VAL A 115 -3.56 -7.34 9.41
N TRP A 116 -2.39 -7.34 10.04
CA TRP A 116 -1.11 -7.12 9.33
C TRP A 116 -0.81 -8.18 8.27
N LEU A 117 -1.25 -9.42 8.50
CA LEU A 117 -1.19 -10.50 7.52
C LEU A 117 -2.34 -10.44 6.48
N ARG A 118 -3.21 -9.44 6.55
CA ARG A 118 -4.42 -9.29 5.72
C ARG A 118 -5.42 -10.46 5.86
N ASN A 119 -5.38 -11.17 6.97
CA ASN A 119 -6.31 -12.24 7.30
C ASN A 119 -7.46 -11.70 8.16
N TYR A 120 -8.30 -10.88 7.55
CA TYR A 120 -9.36 -10.13 8.24
C TYR A 120 -10.44 -11.04 8.83
N ALA A 121 -10.80 -12.12 8.13
CA ALA A 121 -11.83 -13.05 8.59
C ALA A 121 -11.43 -13.74 9.90
N GLU A 122 -10.18 -14.17 10.04
CA GLU A 122 -9.66 -14.77 11.27
C GLU A 122 -9.39 -13.73 12.36
N ALA A 123 -9.16 -12.46 12.01
CA ALA A 123 -8.92 -11.38 12.98
C ALA A 123 -10.19 -11.00 13.76
N GLU A 124 -11.37 -11.06 13.13
CA GLU A 124 -12.62 -10.58 13.72
C GLU A 124 -13.02 -11.28 15.03
N PRO A 125 -12.94 -12.61 15.16
CA PRO A 125 -13.20 -13.28 16.44
C PRO A 125 -12.33 -12.77 17.60
N PHE A 126 -11.08 -12.41 17.34
CA PHE A 126 -10.19 -11.86 18.36
C PHE A 126 -10.55 -10.42 18.73
N ALA A 127 -10.90 -9.58 17.76
CA ALA A 127 -11.39 -8.24 18.03
C ALA A 127 -12.67 -8.27 18.90
N ARG A 128 -13.62 -9.16 18.57
CA ARG A 128 -14.85 -9.37 19.36
C ARG A 128 -14.55 -9.84 20.79
N LYS A 129 -13.61 -10.77 20.97
CA LYS A 129 -13.20 -11.23 22.31
C LYS A 129 -12.53 -10.11 23.09
N SER A 130 -11.65 -9.31 22.44
CA SER A 130 -11.01 -8.16 23.07
C SER A 130 -12.04 -7.20 23.68
N ILE A 131 -13.03 -6.80 22.90
CA ILE A 131 -14.13 -5.94 23.36
C ILE A 131 -15.03 -6.66 24.38
N GLY A 132 -15.13 -7.98 24.30
CA GLY A 132 -15.89 -8.81 25.26
C GLY A 132 -15.23 -8.84 26.65
N TYR A 133 -13.89 -8.82 26.73
CA TYR A 133 -13.14 -8.71 27.99
C TYR A 133 -13.21 -7.31 28.59
N ASP A 134 -13.10 -6.28 27.73
CA ASP A 134 -13.23 -4.88 28.12
C ASP A 134 -13.97 -4.08 27.02
N PRO A 135 -15.23 -3.74 27.24
CA PRO A 135 -16.04 -2.96 26.29
C PRO A 135 -15.54 -1.54 26.00
N CYS A 136 -14.65 -1.04 26.86
CA CYS A 136 -14.04 0.30 26.76
C CYS A 136 -12.59 0.25 26.26
N TYR A 137 -12.08 -0.92 25.86
CA TYR A 137 -10.72 -1.06 25.37
C TYR A 137 -10.57 -0.42 23.99
N VAL A 138 -10.04 0.81 23.94
CA VAL A 138 -9.92 1.63 22.72
C VAL A 138 -9.20 0.91 21.58
N PRO A 139 -8.02 0.24 21.78
CA PRO A 139 -7.38 -0.47 20.68
C PRO A 139 -8.24 -1.62 20.10
N GLY A 140 -9.02 -2.30 20.92
CA GLY A 140 -9.95 -3.34 20.49
C GLY A 140 -11.11 -2.78 19.66
N LEU A 141 -11.67 -1.64 20.06
CA LEU A 141 -12.70 -0.91 19.32
C LEU A 141 -12.17 -0.41 17.97
N ASN A 142 -10.97 0.16 17.94
CA ASN A 142 -10.31 0.59 16.71
C ASN A 142 -10.06 -0.59 15.76
N LEU A 143 -9.58 -1.72 16.27
CA LEU A 143 -9.39 -2.93 15.48
C LEU A 143 -10.72 -3.41 14.87
N MET A 144 -11.80 -3.40 15.66
CA MET A 144 -13.13 -3.78 15.17
C MET A 144 -13.61 -2.80 14.08
N SER A 145 -13.39 -1.49 14.26
CA SER A 145 -13.75 -0.47 13.26
C SER A 145 -13.00 -0.70 11.94
N VAL A 146 -11.70 -1.03 11.97
CA VAL A 146 -10.92 -1.38 10.77
C VAL A 146 -11.53 -2.59 10.05
N LEU A 147 -11.91 -3.64 10.78
CA LEU A 147 -12.49 -4.85 10.21
C LEU A 147 -13.87 -4.60 9.60
N LEU A 148 -14.68 -3.75 10.24
CA LEU A 148 -15.99 -3.35 9.74
C LEU A 148 -15.89 -2.50 8.48
N LEU A 149 -14.95 -1.54 8.42
CA LEU A 149 -14.68 -0.78 7.20
C LEU A 149 -14.21 -1.69 6.05
N ASN A 150 -13.39 -2.69 6.35
CA ASN A 150 -12.89 -3.61 5.33
C ASN A 150 -14.00 -4.46 4.69
N ARG A 151 -15.06 -4.77 5.42
CA ARG A 151 -16.24 -5.47 4.88
C ARG A 151 -17.40 -4.56 4.50
N ASN A 152 -17.14 -3.25 4.40
CA ASN A 152 -18.11 -2.21 4.03
C ASN A 152 -19.29 -2.02 5.04
N ASP A 153 -19.14 -2.45 6.29
CA ASP A 153 -20.08 -2.12 7.37
C ASP A 153 -19.72 -0.74 7.97
N CYS A 154 -20.00 0.30 7.19
CA CYS A 154 -19.63 1.67 7.56
C CYS A 154 -20.37 2.17 8.81
N GLN A 155 -21.62 1.77 9.01
CA GLN A 155 -22.37 2.18 10.21
C GLN A 155 -21.80 1.49 11.46
N GLY A 156 -21.53 0.19 11.40
CA GLY A 156 -20.87 -0.50 12.51
C GLY A 156 -19.50 0.04 12.85
N ALA A 157 -18.72 0.43 11.84
CA ALA A 157 -17.41 1.07 12.03
C ALA A 157 -17.53 2.44 12.70
N PHE A 158 -18.50 3.26 12.26
CA PHE A 158 -18.79 4.56 12.88
C PHE A 158 -19.16 4.38 14.36
N ASP A 159 -20.05 3.46 14.66
CA ASP A 159 -20.51 3.19 16.04
C ASP A 159 -19.37 2.69 16.93
N CYS A 160 -18.49 1.82 16.43
CA CYS A 160 -17.31 1.38 17.17
C CYS A 160 -16.34 2.52 17.43
N SER A 161 -16.07 3.37 16.43
CA SER A 161 -15.20 4.55 16.59
C SER A 161 -15.79 5.55 17.59
N MET A 162 -17.09 5.81 17.55
CA MET A 162 -17.77 6.68 18.52
C MET A 162 -17.67 6.14 19.95
N ARG A 163 -17.75 4.82 20.14
CA ARG A 163 -17.52 4.20 21.46
C ARG A 163 -16.08 4.41 21.93
N ALA A 164 -15.09 4.30 21.05
CA ALA A 164 -13.69 4.57 21.37
C ALA A 164 -13.49 6.04 21.77
N LEU A 165 -14.11 6.97 21.04
CA LEU A 165 -14.04 8.41 21.29
C LEU A 165 -14.80 8.82 22.59
N ALA A 166 -15.78 8.07 23.02
CA ALA A 166 -16.41 8.25 24.32
C ALA A 166 -15.46 7.94 25.50
N VAL A 167 -14.40 7.14 25.27
CA VAL A 167 -13.36 6.83 26.25
C VAL A 167 -12.20 7.81 26.12
N ASP A 168 -11.69 8.02 24.91
CA ASP A 168 -10.62 8.96 24.57
C ASP A 168 -11.00 9.78 23.33
N THR A 169 -11.50 10.99 23.57
CA THR A 169 -11.96 11.92 22.53
C THR A 169 -10.85 12.29 21.53
N TYR A 170 -9.59 12.24 21.95
CA TYR A 170 -8.45 12.61 21.12
C TYR A 170 -7.67 11.42 20.58
N ASP A 171 -8.16 10.17 20.73
CA ASP A 171 -7.54 9.02 20.06
C ASP A 171 -7.52 9.24 18.55
N ALA A 172 -6.32 9.37 17.99
CA ALA A 172 -6.15 9.75 16.59
C ALA A 172 -6.65 8.67 15.62
N GLN A 173 -6.48 7.41 15.98
CA GLN A 173 -6.96 6.28 15.17
C GLN A 173 -8.47 6.23 15.14
N ALA A 174 -9.13 6.37 16.28
CA ALA A 174 -10.60 6.39 16.36
C ALA A 174 -11.20 7.55 15.56
N ASN A 175 -10.61 8.75 15.68
CA ASN A 175 -11.05 9.93 14.89
C ASN A 175 -10.86 9.71 13.39
N TYR A 176 -9.72 9.14 12.95
CA TYR A 176 -9.47 8.84 11.54
C TYR A 176 -10.45 7.79 11.00
N LEU A 177 -10.70 6.71 11.74
CA LEU A 177 -11.63 5.65 11.35
C LEU A 177 -13.08 6.14 11.33
N MET A 178 -13.46 6.97 12.31
CA MET A 178 -14.76 7.63 12.33
C MET A 178 -14.92 8.53 11.10
N GLY A 179 -13.90 9.32 10.75
CA GLY A 179 -13.90 10.14 9.55
C GLY A 179 -14.05 9.33 8.26
N CYS A 180 -13.35 8.18 8.15
CA CYS A 180 -13.49 7.27 7.01
C CYS A 180 -14.90 6.67 6.89
N ALA A 181 -15.47 6.24 8.00
CA ALA A 181 -16.82 5.70 8.05
C ALA A 181 -17.88 6.77 7.72
N ALA A 182 -17.75 7.95 8.31
CA ALA A 182 -18.63 9.10 8.08
C ALA A 182 -18.61 9.54 6.61
N MET A 183 -17.45 9.58 5.98
CA MET A 183 -17.30 9.92 4.56
C MET A 183 -18.07 8.95 3.66
N ARG A 184 -17.99 7.64 3.92
CA ARG A 184 -18.75 6.62 3.17
C ARG A 184 -20.25 6.67 3.44
N LEU A 185 -20.65 7.12 4.64
CA LEU A 185 -22.06 7.34 5.00
C LEU A 185 -22.63 8.68 4.48
N GLY A 186 -21.83 9.50 3.78
CA GLY A 186 -22.23 10.82 3.31
C GLY A 186 -22.33 11.87 4.41
N ARG A 187 -21.78 11.62 5.61
CA ARG A 187 -21.76 12.53 6.76
C ARG A 187 -20.51 13.41 6.69
N THR A 188 -20.53 14.41 5.82
CA THR A 188 -19.34 15.20 5.50
C THR A 188 -18.80 15.95 6.73
N ASP A 189 -19.66 16.56 7.54
CA ASP A 189 -19.25 17.34 8.72
C ASP A 189 -18.56 16.43 9.76
N ASP A 190 -19.16 15.28 10.07
CA ASP A 190 -18.55 14.28 10.97
C ASP A 190 -17.19 13.80 10.44
N ALA A 191 -17.07 13.63 9.11
CA ALA A 191 -15.82 13.22 8.49
C ALA A 191 -14.73 14.29 8.63
N MET A 192 -15.07 15.55 8.41
CA MET A 192 -14.15 16.68 8.56
C MET A 192 -13.68 16.81 10.01
N ASP A 193 -14.59 16.78 10.97
CA ASP A 193 -14.27 16.86 12.41
C ASP A 193 -13.29 15.73 12.81
N GLY A 194 -13.58 14.50 12.41
CA GLY A 194 -12.70 13.36 12.71
C GLY A 194 -11.31 13.51 12.09
N PHE A 195 -11.22 13.92 10.83
CA PHE A 195 -9.91 14.08 10.19
C PHE A 195 -9.15 15.29 10.76
N GLU A 196 -9.81 16.38 11.16
CA GLU A 196 -9.14 17.51 11.79
C GLU A 196 -8.51 17.12 13.12
N ILE A 197 -9.21 16.36 13.97
CA ILE A 197 -8.66 15.89 15.24
C ILE A 197 -7.53 14.87 14.99
N ALA A 198 -7.71 13.92 14.08
CA ALA A 198 -6.67 12.94 13.73
C ALA A 198 -5.40 13.62 13.22
N ALA A 199 -5.51 14.73 12.46
CA ALA A 199 -4.39 15.49 11.94
C ALA A 199 -3.51 16.18 13.01
N LEU A 200 -3.98 16.27 14.25
CA LEU A 200 -3.19 16.85 15.36
C LEU A 200 -1.99 15.96 15.70
N THR A 201 -2.06 14.66 15.45
CA THR A 201 -0.95 13.73 15.70
C THR A 201 -0.07 13.55 14.45
N ASN A 202 1.23 13.35 14.66
CA ASN A 202 2.17 13.14 13.55
C ASN A 202 1.87 11.85 12.77
N GLU A 203 1.37 10.82 13.44
CA GLU A 203 1.06 9.52 12.86
C GLU A 203 -0.04 9.60 11.80
N TYR A 204 -1.10 10.33 12.08
CA TYR A 204 -2.27 10.44 11.19
C TYR A 204 -2.28 11.71 10.35
N ARG A 205 -1.43 12.70 10.64
CA ARG A 205 -1.45 14.03 9.98
C ARG A 205 -1.45 13.93 8.47
N SER A 206 -0.53 13.19 7.89
CA SER A 206 -0.44 13.08 6.42
C SER A 206 -1.69 12.48 5.81
N ALA A 207 -2.19 11.37 6.36
CA ALA A 207 -3.39 10.70 5.87
C ALA A 207 -4.65 11.56 6.07
N ALA A 208 -4.85 12.12 7.26
CA ALA A 208 -6.01 12.94 7.60
C ALA A 208 -6.07 14.23 6.77
N CYS A 209 -4.93 14.94 6.64
CA CYS A 209 -4.87 16.14 5.79
C CYS A 209 -5.12 15.82 4.31
N THR A 210 -4.74 14.62 3.82
CA THR A 210 -5.08 14.20 2.46
C THR A 210 -6.59 14.01 2.29
N GLN A 211 -7.28 13.42 3.26
CA GLN A 211 -8.74 13.27 3.19
C GLN A 211 -9.45 14.64 3.28
N LEU A 212 -8.98 15.53 4.15
CA LEU A 212 -9.50 16.90 4.20
C LEU A 212 -9.31 17.62 2.87
N ALA A 213 -8.14 17.52 2.24
CA ALA A 213 -7.90 18.09 0.92
C ALA A 213 -8.87 17.54 -0.13
N LYS A 214 -9.17 16.23 -0.11
CA LYS A 214 -10.16 15.59 -0.99
C LYS A 214 -11.56 16.20 -0.79
N LEU A 215 -11.98 16.35 0.46
CA LEU A 215 -13.30 16.90 0.78
C LEU A 215 -13.40 18.35 0.31
N TYR A 216 -12.40 19.19 0.59
CA TYR A 216 -12.38 20.58 0.15
C TYR A 216 -12.35 20.72 -1.38
N VAL A 217 -11.56 19.92 -2.08
CA VAL A 217 -11.52 19.93 -3.56
C VAL A 217 -12.87 19.52 -4.13
N ARG A 218 -13.50 18.46 -3.58
CA ARG A 218 -14.82 17.99 -4.00
C ARG A 218 -15.89 19.08 -3.85
N ASP A 219 -15.80 19.84 -2.76
CA ASP A 219 -16.77 20.91 -2.44
C ASP A 219 -16.41 22.24 -3.11
N GLY A 220 -15.39 22.29 -3.99
CA GLY A 220 -14.98 23.48 -4.74
C GLY A 220 -14.18 24.50 -3.92
N GLN A 221 -13.79 24.17 -2.70
CA GLN A 221 -12.98 25.01 -1.82
C GLN A 221 -11.49 24.75 -2.07
N TYR A 222 -11.01 25.19 -3.23
CA TYR A 222 -9.68 24.80 -3.74
C TYR A 222 -8.54 25.43 -2.92
N ALA A 223 -8.71 26.64 -2.37
CA ALA A 223 -7.69 27.29 -1.55
C ALA A 223 -7.41 26.49 -0.26
N GLU A 224 -8.46 26.02 0.40
CA GLU A 224 -8.39 25.13 1.55
C GLU A 224 -7.80 23.77 1.12
N GLY A 225 -8.19 23.26 -0.04
CA GLY A 225 -7.62 22.06 -0.66
C GLY A 225 -6.11 22.14 -0.79
N VAL A 226 -5.56 23.24 -1.33
CA VAL A 226 -4.10 23.50 -1.40
C VAL A 226 -3.47 23.50 -0.02
N GLN A 227 -4.10 24.19 0.95
CA GLN A 227 -3.56 24.29 2.29
C GLN A 227 -3.43 22.93 2.97
N TYR A 228 -4.47 22.08 2.92
CA TYR A 228 -4.45 20.75 3.54
C TYR A 228 -3.57 19.77 2.77
N ALA A 229 -3.53 19.85 1.45
CA ALA A 229 -2.60 19.07 0.65
C ALA A 229 -1.13 19.39 1.02
N ARG A 230 -0.76 20.66 1.16
CA ARG A 230 0.57 21.06 1.65
C ARG A 230 0.85 20.56 3.07
N LYS A 231 -0.13 20.63 3.99
CA LYS A 231 0.02 20.07 5.35
C LYS A 231 0.27 18.55 5.31
N SER A 232 -0.36 17.81 4.39
CA SER A 232 -0.17 16.37 4.27
C SER A 232 1.27 16.00 3.88
N LEU A 233 1.96 16.90 3.15
CA LEU A 233 3.32 16.69 2.66
C LEU A 233 4.41 17.05 3.68
N ILE A 234 4.08 17.75 4.78
CA ILE A 234 5.07 18.15 5.80
C ILE A 234 5.70 16.91 6.46
N GLY A 235 4.88 15.91 6.81
CA GLY A 235 5.34 14.68 7.47
C GLY A 235 5.73 13.57 6.49
N ASN A 236 5.26 13.64 5.24
CA ASN A 236 5.52 12.66 4.19
C ASN A 236 5.55 13.35 2.81
N ALA A 237 6.73 13.83 2.42
CA ALA A 237 6.94 14.49 1.13
C ALA A 237 6.68 13.58 -0.10
N TYR A 238 6.66 12.27 0.10
CA TYR A 238 6.39 11.26 -0.94
C TYR A 238 4.95 10.75 -0.94
N ASN A 239 4.04 11.45 -0.27
CA ASN A 239 2.61 11.12 -0.30
C ASN A 239 2.01 11.48 -1.67
N ILE A 240 1.94 10.50 -2.57
CA ILE A 240 1.43 10.68 -3.94
C ILE A 240 -0.01 11.20 -3.93
N GLU A 241 -0.88 10.71 -3.04
CA GLU A 241 -2.26 11.21 -2.94
C GLU A 241 -2.31 12.67 -2.48
N GLY A 242 -1.44 13.07 -1.53
CA GLY A 242 -1.29 14.47 -1.13
C GLY A 242 -0.78 15.35 -2.29
N LEU A 243 0.18 14.86 -3.08
CA LEU A 243 0.66 15.54 -4.28
C LEU A 243 -0.43 15.66 -5.35
N LYS A 244 -1.20 14.60 -5.62
CA LYS A 244 -2.35 14.66 -6.54
C LYS A 244 -3.38 15.71 -6.09
N MET A 245 -3.68 15.77 -4.78
CA MET A 245 -4.61 16.79 -4.26
C MET A 245 -4.04 18.21 -4.40
N LEU A 246 -2.72 18.38 -4.14
CA LEU A 246 -2.07 19.68 -4.34
C LEU A 246 -2.15 20.11 -5.81
N TYR A 247 -1.86 19.20 -6.73
CA TYR A 247 -1.99 19.48 -8.17
C TYR A 247 -3.42 19.87 -8.53
N MET A 248 -4.40 19.04 -8.18
CA MET A 248 -5.80 19.27 -8.56
C MET A 248 -6.35 20.59 -8.02
N ALA A 249 -6.06 20.92 -6.75
CA ALA A 249 -6.51 22.15 -6.15
C ALA A 249 -5.83 23.39 -6.80
N SER A 250 -4.52 23.30 -7.09
CA SER A 250 -3.78 24.38 -7.78
C SER A 250 -4.23 24.57 -9.22
N ASP A 251 -4.45 23.48 -9.97
CA ASP A 251 -4.96 23.52 -11.34
C ASP A 251 -6.35 24.18 -11.42
N CYS A 252 -7.24 23.84 -10.49
CA CYS A 252 -8.57 24.47 -10.40
C CYS A 252 -8.50 25.97 -10.07
N LEU A 253 -7.42 26.43 -9.44
CA LEU A 253 -7.14 27.85 -9.21
C LEU A 253 -6.38 28.51 -10.38
N SER A 254 -6.10 27.76 -11.44
CA SER A 254 -5.28 28.18 -12.59
C SER A 254 -3.84 28.59 -12.20
N GLU A 255 -3.29 27.95 -11.15
CA GLU A 255 -1.90 28.08 -10.75
C GLU A 255 -1.02 27.11 -11.55
N ASP A 256 0.24 27.48 -11.83
CA ASP A 256 1.20 26.57 -12.44
C ASP A 256 1.58 25.43 -11.45
N ALA A 257 1.22 24.23 -11.79
CA ALA A 257 1.43 23.04 -10.96
C ALA A 257 2.33 21.97 -11.62
N GLU A 258 3.04 22.28 -12.71
CA GLU A 258 3.92 21.31 -13.41
C GLU A 258 5.02 20.75 -12.48
N ALA A 259 5.53 21.56 -11.56
CA ALA A 259 6.50 21.09 -10.57
C ALA A 259 5.93 19.99 -9.67
N VAL A 260 4.60 20.00 -9.41
CA VAL A 260 3.93 18.97 -8.62
C VAL A 260 3.79 17.67 -9.44
N LEU A 261 3.44 17.76 -10.72
CA LEU A 261 3.43 16.59 -11.62
C LEU A 261 4.81 15.95 -11.71
N SER A 262 5.86 16.76 -11.87
CA SER A 262 7.24 16.29 -11.87
C SER A 262 7.62 15.61 -10.55
N ALA A 263 7.15 16.10 -9.41
CA ALA A 263 7.38 15.45 -8.11
C ALA A 263 6.68 14.08 -8.02
N ILE A 264 5.45 13.95 -8.52
CA ILE A 264 4.75 12.64 -8.59
C ILE A 264 5.52 11.68 -9.49
N GLU A 265 5.94 12.12 -10.69
CA GLU A 265 6.68 11.30 -11.65
C GLU A 265 8.03 10.81 -11.10
N ASN A 266 8.70 11.63 -10.30
CA ASN A 266 9.94 11.24 -9.62
C ASN A 266 9.70 10.17 -8.55
N CYS A 267 8.54 10.17 -7.89
CA CYS A 267 8.14 9.15 -6.91
C CYS A 267 7.68 7.85 -7.60
N ASP A 268 6.92 8.00 -8.68
CA ASP A 268 6.31 6.90 -9.44
C ASP A 268 6.31 7.24 -10.94
N PRO A 269 7.34 6.81 -11.67
CA PRO A 269 7.47 7.07 -13.12
C PRO A 269 6.36 6.42 -13.98
N LEU A 270 5.62 5.47 -13.43
CA LEU A 270 4.53 4.78 -14.13
C LEU A 270 3.14 5.34 -13.77
N ASN A 271 3.07 6.44 -13.05
CA ASN A 271 1.82 7.01 -12.58
C ASN A 271 0.92 7.47 -13.73
N ASP A 272 -0.25 6.85 -13.86
CA ASP A 272 -1.21 7.14 -14.92
C ASP A 272 -1.81 8.55 -14.82
N PHE A 273 -1.96 9.06 -13.59
CA PHE A 273 -2.48 10.39 -13.34
C PHE A 273 -1.62 11.49 -13.99
N VAL A 274 -0.27 11.43 -13.83
CA VAL A 274 0.63 12.44 -14.40
C VAL A 274 0.52 12.51 -15.92
N ARG A 275 0.49 11.35 -16.57
CA ARG A 275 0.40 11.28 -18.03
C ARG A 275 -0.95 11.74 -18.53
N PHE A 276 -2.03 11.41 -17.81
CA PHE A 276 -3.35 11.87 -18.16
C PHE A 276 -3.51 13.38 -17.99
N GLU A 277 -2.99 13.98 -16.90
CA GLU A 277 -3.05 15.43 -16.68
C GLU A 277 -2.27 16.21 -17.76
N ARG A 278 -1.11 15.71 -18.18
CA ARG A 278 -0.40 16.31 -19.33
C ARG A 278 -1.20 16.24 -20.62
N TYR A 279 -1.88 15.11 -20.86
CA TYR A 279 -2.81 15.00 -22.00
C TYR A 279 -4.03 15.92 -21.83
N TRP A 280 -4.57 16.06 -20.63
CA TRP A 280 -5.70 16.94 -20.37
C TRP A 280 -5.37 18.42 -20.63
N ALA A 281 -4.18 18.85 -20.22
CA ALA A 281 -3.67 20.22 -20.43
C ALA A 281 -3.35 20.51 -21.92
N ASP A 282 -2.82 19.53 -22.64
CA ASP A 282 -2.46 19.63 -24.06
C ASP A 282 -2.90 18.33 -24.79
N PRO A 283 -4.13 18.28 -25.33
CA PRO A 283 -4.74 17.06 -25.86
C PRO A 283 -4.23 16.71 -27.29
N ASP A 284 -2.93 16.71 -27.50
CA ASP A 284 -2.29 16.28 -28.72
C ASP A 284 -2.10 14.74 -28.80
N GLU A 285 -1.74 14.23 -29.98
CA GLU A 285 -1.55 12.79 -30.19
C GLU A 285 -0.30 12.25 -29.48
N LYS A 286 0.70 13.06 -29.25
CA LYS A 286 1.90 12.67 -28.51
C LYS A 286 1.57 12.38 -27.04
N ASN A 287 0.87 13.30 -26.39
CA ASN A 287 0.46 13.15 -25.00
C ASN A 287 -0.56 12.02 -24.82
N ARG A 288 -1.47 11.87 -25.81
CA ARG A 288 -2.39 10.72 -25.86
C ARG A 288 -1.64 9.40 -25.91
N THR A 289 -0.67 9.28 -26.83
CA THR A 289 0.17 8.09 -26.95
C THR A 289 0.97 7.83 -25.69
N ALA A 290 1.55 8.88 -25.08
CA ALA A 290 2.30 8.77 -23.82
C ALA A 290 1.44 8.23 -22.69
N PHE A 291 0.18 8.65 -22.58
CA PHE A 291 -0.75 8.12 -21.58
C PHE A 291 -1.09 6.65 -21.84
N GLN A 292 -1.50 6.31 -23.09
CA GLN A 292 -2.01 4.97 -23.39
C GLN A 292 -0.93 3.90 -23.52
N SER A 293 0.29 4.28 -23.96
CA SER A 293 1.34 3.31 -24.31
C SER A 293 1.91 2.52 -23.14
N LEU A 294 1.78 3.00 -21.92
CA LEU A 294 2.28 2.32 -20.70
C LEU A 294 1.22 1.49 -19.99
N ILE A 295 -0.05 1.61 -20.35
CA ILE A 295 -1.14 0.76 -19.84
C ILE A 295 -1.14 -0.52 -20.66
N ARG A 296 -0.36 -1.52 -20.26
CA ARG A 296 -0.08 -2.75 -21.02
C ARG A 296 -0.38 -4.04 -20.26
N ASN A 297 -1.03 -3.97 -19.12
CA ASN A 297 -1.43 -5.15 -18.35
C ASN A 297 -2.60 -5.88 -19.00
N GLU A 298 -2.84 -7.11 -18.57
CA GLU A 298 -3.92 -7.96 -19.08
C GLU A 298 -5.31 -7.35 -18.86
N MET A 299 -5.45 -6.53 -17.82
CA MET A 299 -6.69 -5.88 -17.43
C MET A 299 -6.58 -4.36 -17.58
N ALA A 300 -6.14 -3.89 -18.73
CA ALA A 300 -5.93 -2.46 -19.01
C ALA A 300 -7.15 -1.58 -18.65
N VAL A 301 -8.37 -2.09 -18.86
CA VAL A 301 -9.62 -1.41 -18.50
C VAL A 301 -9.64 -0.98 -17.04
N GLN A 302 -9.08 -1.79 -16.14
CA GLN A 302 -9.08 -1.50 -14.71
C GLN A 302 -8.24 -0.27 -14.33
N ASN A 303 -7.18 0.03 -15.07
CA ASN A 303 -6.39 1.26 -14.86
C ASN A 303 -7.21 2.51 -15.20
N TYR A 304 -7.94 2.47 -16.34
CA TYR A 304 -8.82 3.57 -16.72
C TYR A 304 -9.95 3.75 -15.72
N LEU A 305 -10.56 2.66 -15.28
CA LEU A 305 -11.66 2.69 -14.32
C LEU A 305 -11.19 3.25 -12.96
N GLU A 306 -10.06 2.78 -12.44
CA GLU A 306 -9.50 3.26 -11.19
C GLU A 306 -9.21 4.76 -11.22
N LEU A 307 -8.58 5.23 -12.30
CA LEU A 307 -8.31 6.65 -12.48
C LEU A 307 -9.59 7.47 -12.62
N ALA A 308 -10.59 6.98 -13.33
CA ALA A 308 -11.88 7.66 -13.50
C ALA A 308 -12.66 7.75 -12.18
N ILE A 309 -12.70 6.66 -11.40
CA ILE A 309 -13.31 6.64 -10.06
C ILE A 309 -12.62 7.63 -9.15
N TRP A 310 -11.28 7.70 -9.20
CA TRP A 310 -10.52 8.66 -8.43
C TRP A 310 -10.95 10.10 -8.74
N TYR A 311 -11.04 10.49 -10.04
CA TYR A 311 -11.53 11.82 -10.45
C TYR A 311 -12.97 12.05 -10.03
N TYR A 312 -13.84 11.06 -10.20
CA TYR A 312 -15.24 11.15 -9.79
C TYR A 312 -15.35 11.41 -8.27
N SER A 313 -14.53 10.74 -7.46
CA SER A 313 -14.54 10.86 -5.99
C SER A 313 -14.23 12.29 -5.48
N ILE A 314 -13.57 13.10 -6.30
CA ILE A 314 -13.23 14.50 -6.01
C ILE A 314 -14.03 15.50 -6.84
N GLY A 315 -15.15 15.09 -7.45
CA GLY A 315 -16.04 15.95 -8.21
C GLY A 315 -15.57 16.32 -9.63
N GLN A 316 -14.47 15.72 -10.13
CA GLN A 316 -13.91 16.01 -11.45
C GLN A 316 -14.54 15.11 -12.53
N VAL A 317 -15.88 15.23 -12.72
CA VAL A 317 -16.69 14.37 -13.61
C VAL A 317 -16.18 14.42 -15.05
N GLY A 318 -15.85 15.60 -15.58
CA GLY A 318 -15.37 15.76 -16.96
C GLY A 318 -14.05 15.03 -17.21
N ARG A 319 -13.12 15.00 -16.23
CA ARG A 319 -11.89 14.20 -16.30
C ARG A 319 -12.20 12.71 -16.25
N ALA A 320 -13.11 12.28 -15.37
CA ALA A 320 -13.54 10.88 -15.27
C ALA A 320 -14.14 10.37 -16.60
N GLU A 321 -15.05 11.13 -17.20
CA GLU A 321 -15.63 10.79 -18.51
C GLU A 321 -14.55 10.70 -19.60
N LYS A 322 -13.63 11.66 -19.63
CA LYS A 322 -12.54 11.68 -20.61
C LYS A 322 -11.64 10.46 -20.48
N VAL A 323 -11.25 10.08 -19.27
CA VAL A 323 -10.46 8.86 -19.00
C VAL A 323 -11.18 7.63 -19.56
N LEU A 324 -12.45 7.44 -19.20
CA LEU A 324 -13.25 6.29 -19.67
C LEU A 324 -13.47 6.28 -21.19
N SER A 325 -13.54 7.47 -21.82
CA SER A 325 -13.65 7.57 -23.27
C SER A 325 -12.42 7.05 -24.02
N MET A 326 -11.28 6.96 -23.34
CA MET A 326 -10.01 6.47 -23.89
C MET A 326 -9.74 5.00 -23.56
N SER A 327 -10.57 4.38 -22.70
CA SER A 327 -10.49 2.97 -22.34
C SER A 327 -10.79 2.06 -23.55
N PRO A 328 -10.16 0.87 -23.63
CA PRO A 328 -10.57 -0.17 -24.58
C PRO A 328 -12.05 -0.57 -24.43
N GLY A 329 -12.60 -0.38 -23.22
CA GLY A 329 -13.99 -0.62 -22.91
C GLY A 329 -14.30 -2.07 -22.53
N ASP A 330 -15.24 -2.21 -21.59
CA ASP A 330 -15.96 -3.43 -21.22
C ASP A 330 -17.35 -3.06 -20.72
N ALA A 331 -18.14 -4.02 -20.26
CA ALA A 331 -19.49 -3.74 -19.75
C ALA A 331 -19.48 -2.82 -18.53
N GLU A 332 -18.51 -2.97 -17.58
CA GLU A 332 -18.44 -2.13 -16.38
C GLU A 332 -18.18 -0.67 -16.75
N THR A 333 -17.17 -0.41 -17.58
CA THR A 333 -16.85 0.96 -18.04
C THR A 333 -17.96 1.56 -18.91
N ALA A 334 -18.72 0.74 -19.66
CA ALA A 334 -19.89 1.22 -20.42
C ALA A 334 -20.98 1.73 -19.47
N TYR A 335 -21.29 1.00 -18.40
CA TYR A 335 -22.24 1.46 -17.38
C TYR A 335 -21.74 2.70 -16.64
N TRP A 336 -20.45 2.77 -16.29
CA TRP A 336 -19.88 3.95 -15.68
C TRP A 336 -19.99 5.19 -16.57
N ARG A 337 -19.73 5.07 -17.88
CA ARG A 337 -19.89 6.18 -18.83
C ARG A 337 -21.34 6.65 -18.92
N ALA A 338 -22.30 5.73 -19.01
CA ALA A 338 -23.71 6.06 -19.00
C ALA A 338 -24.13 6.77 -17.71
N TYR A 339 -23.62 6.30 -16.57
CA TYR A 339 -23.89 6.86 -15.26
C TYR A 339 -23.34 8.30 -15.10
N LEU A 340 -22.09 8.53 -15.50
CA LEU A 340 -21.46 9.85 -15.38
C LEU A 340 -22.18 10.90 -16.23
N SER A 341 -22.55 10.55 -17.45
CA SER A 341 -23.22 11.45 -18.39
C SER A 341 -24.76 11.49 -18.24
N GLN A 342 -25.34 10.57 -17.44
CA GLN A 342 -26.80 10.36 -17.33
C GLN A 342 -27.47 10.17 -18.70
N ASP A 343 -26.76 9.50 -19.64
CA ASP A 343 -27.16 9.34 -21.04
C ASP A 343 -27.83 7.99 -21.28
N ARG A 344 -29.08 8.02 -21.73
CA ARG A 344 -29.87 6.83 -22.04
C ARG A 344 -29.36 6.04 -23.24
N GLU A 345 -28.81 6.70 -24.24
CA GLU A 345 -28.25 5.99 -25.40
C GLU A 345 -27.01 5.21 -25.03
N LEU A 346 -26.18 5.76 -24.12
CA LEU A 346 -25.04 5.04 -23.57
C LEU A 346 -25.49 3.89 -22.67
N LEU A 347 -26.57 4.06 -21.90
CA LEU A 347 -27.13 2.98 -21.08
C LEU A 347 -27.66 1.82 -21.97
N GLU A 348 -28.37 2.12 -23.05
CA GLU A 348 -28.83 1.10 -24.01
C GLU A 348 -27.67 0.33 -24.64
N LYS A 349 -26.53 1.01 -24.90
CA LYS A 349 -25.29 0.35 -25.37
C LYS A 349 -24.66 -0.52 -24.31
N ALA A 350 -24.65 -0.06 -23.05
CA ALA A 350 -24.15 -0.84 -21.92
C ALA A 350 -25.01 -2.11 -21.68
N ASP A 351 -26.33 -2.00 -21.84
CA ASP A 351 -27.29 -3.07 -21.65
C ASP A 351 -27.18 -4.21 -22.69
N VAL A 352 -26.49 -4.00 -23.81
CA VAL A 352 -26.20 -5.04 -24.81
C VAL A 352 -24.71 -5.46 -24.81
N SER A 353 -23.86 -4.88 -23.94
CA SER A 353 -22.45 -5.22 -23.85
C SER A 353 -22.25 -6.65 -23.40
N ASP A 354 -21.16 -7.28 -23.85
CA ASP A 354 -20.75 -8.59 -23.38
C ASP A 354 -20.22 -8.49 -21.93
N VAL A 355 -20.82 -9.28 -21.05
CA VAL A 355 -20.42 -9.37 -19.64
C VAL A 355 -19.46 -10.52 -19.36
N SER A 356 -19.04 -11.27 -20.40
CA SER A 356 -18.09 -12.36 -20.27
C SER A 356 -16.73 -11.82 -19.77
N PHE A 357 -16.17 -12.45 -18.77
CA PHE A 357 -14.90 -12.06 -18.13
C PHE A 357 -14.89 -10.64 -17.51
N VAL A 358 -16.06 -10.08 -17.23
CA VAL A 358 -16.19 -8.82 -16.47
C VAL A 358 -16.55 -9.17 -15.02
N PHE A 359 -15.65 -8.84 -14.09
CA PHE A 359 -15.76 -9.18 -12.67
C PHE A 359 -15.59 -7.90 -11.82
N PRO A 360 -16.64 -7.07 -11.70
CA PRO A 360 -16.56 -5.88 -10.85
C PRO A 360 -16.38 -6.29 -9.39
N PHE A 361 -15.53 -5.54 -8.70
CA PHE A 361 -15.19 -5.79 -7.29
C PHE A 361 -15.11 -4.50 -6.46
N ARG A 362 -15.34 -3.34 -7.11
CA ARG A 362 -15.27 -2.05 -6.44
C ARG A 362 -16.64 -1.64 -5.93
N GLU A 363 -16.71 -1.26 -4.65
CA GLU A 363 -17.94 -0.77 -4.04
C GLU A 363 -18.48 0.50 -4.72
N GLU A 364 -17.61 1.30 -5.31
CA GLU A 364 -17.97 2.51 -6.07
C GLU A 364 -18.83 2.20 -7.30
N SER A 365 -18.78 0.98 -7.80
CA SER A 365 -19.63 0.53 -8.92
C SER A 365 -21.05 0.17 -8.49
N VAL A 366 -21.31 -0.02 -7.20
CA VAL A 366 -22.67 -0.35 -6.67
C VAL A 366 -23.69 0.69 -7.08
N PRO A 367 -23.54 2.01 -6.80
CA PRO A 367 -24.54 3.01 -7.20
C PRO A 367 -24.72 3.12 -8.72
N VAL A 368 -23.68 2.78 -9.49
CA VAL A 368 -23.76 2.77 -10.96
C VAL A 368 -24.71 1.68 -11.45
N PHE A 369 -24.56 0.46 -10.94
CA PHE A 369 -25.42 -0.66 -11.32
C PHE A 369 -26.83 -0.52 -10.75
N GLU A 370 -27.00 0.00 -9.54
CA GLU A 370 -28.32 0.30 -8.97
C GLU A 370 -29.08 1.32 -9.81
N TRP A 371 -28.40 2.40 -10.23
CA TRP A 371 -28.97 3.38 -11.15
C TRP A 371 -29.37 2.74 -12.47
N ALA A 372 -28.48 1.96 -13.09
CA ALA A 372 -28.76 1.28 -14.35
C ALA A 372 -29.96 0.31 -14.24
N MET A 373 -30.04 -0.46 -13.15
CA MET A 373 -31.18 -1.32 -12.89
C MET A 373 -32.48 -0.55 -12.78
N LYS A 374 -32.47 0.61 -12.14
CA LYS A 374 -33.65 1.47 -11.98
C LYS A 374 -34.10 2.06 -13.32
N GLU A 375 -33.17 2.50 -14.17
CA GLU A 375 -33.46 3.17 -15.41
C GLU A 375 -33.87 2.23 -16.53
N SER A 376 -33.24 1.04 -16.65
CA SER A 376 -33.48 0.11 -17.78
C SER A 376 -34.09 -1.23 -17.36
N GLY A 377 -33.91 -1.66 -16.11
CA GLY A 377 -34.35 -2.97 -15.64
C GLY A 377 -33.61 -4.15 -16.31
N ASN A 378 -32.45 -3.91 -16.91
CA ASN A 378 -31.70 -4.94 -17.61
C ASN A 378 -31.04 -5.93 -16.66
N TRP A 379 -31.08 -7.22 -16.98
CA TRP A 379 -30.51 -8.27 -16.16
C TRP A 379 -28.98 -8.18 -16.01
N ARG A 380 -28.28 -7.57 -16.99
CA ARG A 380 -26.80 -7.43 -16.93
C ARG A 380 -26.36 -6.53 -15.80
N SER A 381 -27.03 -5.41 -15.58
CA SER A 381 -26.71 -4.53 -14.43
C SER A 381 -26.97 -5.25 -13.11
N ALA A 382 -28.06 -6.03 -13.00
CA ALA A 382 -28.33 -6.86 -11.82
C ALA A 382 -27.26 -7.95 -11.61
N TYR A 383 -26.80 -8.58 -12.69
CA TYR A 383 -25.73 -9.59 -12.63
C TYR A 383 -24.43 -8.98 -12.17
N LEU A 384 -24.00 -7.84 -12.73
CA LEU A 384 -22.77 -7.16 -12.34
C LEU A 384 -22.85 -6.65 -10.89
N LEU A 385 -24.01 -6.14 -10.48
CA LEU A 385 -24.22 -5.75 -9.07
C LEU A 385 -24.05 -6.94 -8.11
N ALA A 386 -24.59 -8.10 -8.49
CA ALA A 386 -24.47 -9.31 -7.66
C ALA A 386 -23.03 -9.84 -7.56
N LEU A 387 -22.14 -9.48 -8.50
CA LEU A 387 -20.72 -9.84 -8.41
C LEU A 387 -19.94 -8.93 -7.45
N VAL A 388 -20.41 -7.71 -7.20
CA VAL A 388 -19.78 -6.78 -6.24
C VAL A 388 -20.11 -7.16 -4.80
N HIS A 389 -21.30 -7.76 -4.56
CA HIS A 389 -21.76 -8.20 -3.23
C HIS A 389 -21.29 -9.61 -2.88
#